data_03582fa112baa6c27878827b162ef2fa
#
_entry.id   03582fa112baa6c27878827b162ef2fa
#
_cell.length_a   1.000
_cell.length_b   1.000
_cell.length_c   1.000
_cell.angle_alpha   90.00
_cell.angle_beta   90.00
_cell.angle_gamma   90.00
#
_symmetry.space_group_name_H-M   'P 1'
#
loop_
_entity.id
_entity.type
_entity.pdbx_description
1 polymer ?
#
loop_
_entity_poly.entity_id
_entity_poly.type
_entity_poly.pdbx_seq_one_letter_code
_entity_poly.pdbx_strand_id
1 'polypeptide(L)'
;EVENLLGRHVGVSRLEGNEADLDVLQQLVTKGVLAKDDVRDWQAVGVVFGDILANELGLAWVSYEDERGVSKALRWRKTMNFVFPITLFSKRNQFNQSIDMHAIYAKLVKDVEAFRAPFHLR
;
A
#
# COMPACT_ATOMS: atom_id res chain seq x y z
N GLU A 1 3.44 4.14 -14.01
CA GLU A 1 4.64 3.34 -13.65
C GLU A 1 4.30 1.88 -13.41
N VAL A 2 3.43 1.61 -12.44
CA VAL A 2 3.01 0.24 -12.16
C VAL A 2 2.25 -0.35 -13.33
N GLU A 3 1.39 0.42 -13.97
CA GLU A 3 0.64 -0.05 -15.13
C GLU A 3 1.54 -0.43 -16.29
N ASN A 4 2.65 0.27 -16.47
CA ASN A 4 3.65 -0.12 -17.46
C ASN A 4 4.29 -1.48 -17.14
N LEU A 5 4.63 -1.68 -15.87
CA LEU A 5 5.20 -2.96 -15.43
C LEU A 5 4.18 -4.10 -15.61
N LEU A 6 2.92 -3.82 -15.30
CA LEU A 6 1.85 -4.81 -15.46
C LEU A 6 1.64 -5.19 -16.91
N GLY A 7 1.64 -4.21 -17.81
CA GLY A 7 1.48 -4.45 -19.24
C GLY A 7 2.58 -5.31 -19.80
N ARG A 8 3.82 -5.12 -19.35
CA ARG A 8 4.98 -5.86 -19.83
C ARG A 8 5.08 -7.29 -19.29
N HIS A 9 4.72 -7.49 -18.02
CA HIS A 9 5.05 -8.71 -17.29
C HIS A 9 3.84 -9.56 -16.88
N VAL A 10 2.68 -8.97 -16.78
CA VAL A 10 1.48 -9.66 -16.30
C VAL A 10 0.37 -9.64 -17.35
N GLY A 11 0.48 -8.78 -18.36
CA GLY A 11 -0.53 -8.69 -19.41
C GLY A 11 -1.75 -7.86 -19.01
N VAL A 12 -1.68 -7.14 -17.88
CA VAL A 12 -2.74 -6.26 -17.43
C VAL A 12 -2.30 -4.82 -17.67
N SER A 13 -3.12 -4.06 -18.35
CA SER A 13 -2.79 -2.68 -18.69
C SER A 13 -3.49 -1.66 -17.81
N ARG A 14 -4.37 -2.08 -16.92
CA ARG A 14 -5.21 -1.18 -16.15
C ARG A 14 -5.48 -1.71 -14.74
N LEU A 15 -5.43 -0.80 -13.78
CA LEU A 15 -5.77 -1.07 -12.38
C LEU A 15 -7.16 -0.53 -12.08
N GLU A 16 -7.87 -1.20 -11.19
CA GLU A 16 -9.24 -0.83 -10.86
C GLU A 16 -9.36 -0.04 -9.56
N GLY A 17 -8.32 -0.03 -8.74
CA GLY A 17 -8.31 0.71 -7.49
C GLY A 17 -9.05 0.02 -6.36
N ASN A 18 -9.26 -1.29 -6.46
CA ASN A 18 -9.96 -2.09 -5.44
C ASN A 18 -9.21 -3.37 -5.14
N GLU A 19 -9.79 -4.23 -4.31
CA GLU A 19 -9.16 -5.49 -3.88
C GLU A 19 -8.75 -6.39 -5.04
N ALA A 20 -9.39 -6.28 -6.19
CA ALA A 20 -9.04 -7.11 -7.35
C ALA A 20 -7.60 -6.88 -7.78
N ASP A 21 -7.05 -5.70 -7.50
CA ASP A 21 -5.68 -5.38 -7.87
C ASP A 21 -4.63 -6.08 -6.98
N LEU A 22 -5.03 -6.63 -5.84
CA LEU A 22 -4.09 -7.29 -4.94
C LEU A 22 -3.42 -8.49 -5.62
N ASP A 23 -4.18 -9.30 -6.34
CA ASP A 23 -3.63 -10.45 -7.07
C ASP A 23 -2.67 -9.99 -8.17
N VAL A 24 -3.01 -8.89 -8.81
CA VAL A 24 -2.18 -8.33 -9.87
C VAL A 24 -0.85 -7.84 -9.32
N LEU A 25 -0.88 -7.12 -8.21
CA LEU A 25 0.34 -6.68 -7.53
C LEU A 25 1.17 -7.87 -7.05
N GLN A 26 0.50 -8.91 -6.53
CA GLN A 26 1.19 -10.12 -6.08
C GLN A 26 1.95 -10.78 -7.23
N GLN A 27 1.39 -10.77 -8.43
CA GLN A 27 2.07 -11.34 -9.59
C GLN A 27 3.36 -10.60 -9.92
N LEU A 28 3.39 -9.29 -9.78
CA LEU A 28 4.63 -8.52 -9.98
C LEU A 28 5.71 -8.98 -9.01
N VAL A 29 5.35 -9.16 -7.75
CA VAL A 29 6.30 -9.61 -6.73
C VAL A 29 6.75 -11.04 -7.00
N THR A 30 5.80 -11.93 -7.25
CA THR A 30 6.08 -13.36 -7.43
C THR A 30 6.93 -13.64 -8.67
N LYS A 31 6.70 -12.88 -9.74
CA LYS A 31 7.49 -13.02 -10.96
C LYS A 31 8.91 -12.48 -10.85
N GLY A 32 9.20 -11.77 -9.77
CA GLY A 32 10.53 -11.24 -9.52
C GLY A 32 10.97 -10.15 -10.50
N VAL A 33 10.02 -9.41 -11.07
CA VAL A 33 10.33 -8.37 -12.05
C VAL A 33 10.73 -7.05 -11.43
N LEU A 34 10.54 -6.90 -10.12
CA LEU A 34 10.95 -5.71 -9.39
C LEU A 34 12.37 -5.91 -8.87
N ALA A 35 13.31 -5.11 -9.36
CA ALA A 35 14.69 -5.20 -8.91
C ALA A 35 14.78 -4.84 -7.43
N LYS A 36 15.61 -5.59 -6.69
CA LYS A 36 15.72 -5.44 -5.24
C LYS A 36 16.15 -4.03 -4.83
N ASP A 37 16.99 -3.40 -5.61
CA ASP A 37 17.52 -2.08 -5.31
C ASP A 37 16.73 -0.95 -5.98
N ASP A 38 15.66 -1.26 -6.69
CA ASP A 38 14.84 -0.24 -7.35
C ASP A 38 13.74 0.23 -6.39
N VAL A 39 14.13 1.11 -5.48
CA VAL A 39 13.24 1.65 -4.45
C VAL A 39 12.03 2.34 -5.06
N ARG A 40 12.21 3.03 -6.19
CA ARG A 40 11.13 3.78 -6.83
C ARG A 40 9.99 2.86 -7.30
N ASP A 41 10.33 1.71 -7.87
CA ASP A 41 9.31 0.76 -8.32
C ASP A 41 8.57 0.15 -7.13
N TRP A 42 9.30 -0.16 -6.04
CA TRP A 42 8.66 -0.65 -4.83
C TRP A 42 7.76 0.40 -4.19
N GLN A 43 8.15 1.67 -4.25
CA GLN A 43 7.31 2.76 -3.75
C GLN A 43 6.07 2.95 -4.62
N ALA A 44 6.21 2.77 -5.94
CA ALA A 44 5.07 2.83 -6.85
C ALA A 44 4.04 1.75 -6.52
N VAL A 45 4.50 0.55 -6.18
CA VAL A 45 3.62 -0.53 -5.70
C VAL A 45 2.90 -0.07 -4.42
N GLY A 46 3.62 0.60 -3.52
CA GLY A 46 3.03 1.13 -2.29
C GLY A 46 1.94 2.17 -2.55
N VAL A 47 2.12 3.03 -3.56
CA VAL A 47 1.10 4.01 -3.93
C VAL A 47 -0.17 3.32 -4.44
N VAL A 48 -0.02 2.31 -5.31
CA VAL A 48 -1.18 1.56 -5.82
C VAL A 48 -1.90 0.84 -4.67
N PHE A 49 -1.14 0.21 -3.79
CA PHE A 49 -1.70 -0.45 -2.61
C PHE A 49 -2.44 0.56 -1.73
N GLY A 50 -1.85 1.75 -1.55
CA GLY A 50 -2.48 2.82 -0.79
C GLY A 50 -3.79 3.30 -1.43
N ASP A 51 -3.85 3.37 -2.75
CA ASP A 51 -5.09 3.72 -3.44
C ASP A 51 -6.19 2.70 -3.17
N ILE A 52 -5.84 1.42 -3.12
CA ILE A 52 -6.80 0.37 -2.76
C ILE A 52 -7.33 0.61 -1.34
N LEU A 53 -6.44 0.86 -0.39
CA LEU A 53 -6.85 1.15 0.98
C LEU A 53 -7.73 2.40 1.06
N ALA A 54 -7.37 3.45 0.34
CA ALA A 54 -8.15 4.68 0.34
C ALA A 54 -9.57 4.43 -0.15
N ASN A 55 -9.69 3.72 -1.27
CA ASN A 55 -10.99 3.45 -1.88
C ASN A 55 -11.84 2.48 -1.07
N GLU A 56 -11.23 1.42 -0.56
CA GLU A 56 -11.97 0.36 0.14
C GLU A 56 -12.28 0.72 1.58
N LEU A 57 -11.41 1.49 2.25
CA LEU A 57 -11.55 1.76 3.67
C LEU A 57 -11.89 3.21 3.99
N GLY A 58 -12.05 4.04 2.98
CA GLY A 58 -12.42 5.44 3.19
C GLY A 58 -11.30 6.27 3.80
N LEU A 59 -10.05 5.96 3.49
CA LEU A 59 -8.91 6.75 3.93
C LEU A 59 -8.60 7.84 2.90
N ALA A 60 -7.94 8.90 3.33
CA ALA A 60 -7.57 10.00 2.45
C ALA A 60 -6.07 10.23 2.45
N TRP A 61 -5.51 10.43 1.26
CA TRP A 61 -4.11 10.84 1.14
C TRP A 61 -3.92 12.24 1.68
N VAL A 62 -2.92 12.40 2.54
CA VAL A 62 -2.58 13.69 3.14
C VAL A 62 -1.06 13.84 3.16
N SER A 63 -0.60 15.07 3.30
CA SER A 63 0.79 15.34 3.62
C SER A 63 0.98 15.16 5.12
N TYR A 64 2.03 14.44 5.51
CA TYR A 64 2.38 14.22 6.90
C TYR A 64 3.74 14.83 7.15
N GLU A 65 3.83 15.72 8.11
CA GLU A 65 5.08 16.38 8.44
C GLU A 65 5.52 15.98 9.84
N ASP A 66 6.78 15.62 9.96
CA ASP A 66 7.43 15.36 11.23
C ASP A 66 8.85 15.91 11.19
N GLU A 67 9.63 15.61 12.20
CA GLU A 67 11.01 16.09 12.29
C GLU A 67 11.93 15.57 11.20
N ARG A 68 11.53 14.52 10.48
CA ARG A 68 12.29 13.96 9.35
C ARG A 68 11.93 14.62 8.02
N GLY A 69 10.87 15.42 7.99
CA GLY A 69 10.41 16.10 6.78
C GLY A 69 8.95 15.80 6.45
N VAL A 70 8.62 15.94 5.18
CA VAL A 70 7.25 15.79 4.70
C VAL A 70 7.13 14.50 3.89
N SER A 71 6.09 13.72 4.15
CA SER A 71 5.80 12.50 3.40
C SER A 71 4.30 12.42 3.12
N LYS A 72 3.91 11.44 2.32
CA LYS A 72 2.50 11.18 2.05
C LYS A 72 2.03 10.04 2.94
N ALA A 73 0.82 10.18 3.47
CA ALA A 73 0.21 9.16 4.31
C ALA A 73 -1.28 9.09 4.03
N LEU A 74 -1.88 7.99 4.45
CA LEU A 74 -3.34 7.87 4.46
C LEU A 74 -3.83 8.16 5.87
N ARG A 75 -4.88 8.94 5.97
CA ARG A 75 -5.46 9.32 7.27
C ARG A 75 -6.91 8.86 7.38
N TRP A 76 -7.25 8.34 8.56
CA TRP A 76 -8.62 8.00 8.87
C TRP A 76 -9.37 9.28 9.31
N ARG A 77 -10.21 9.80 8.40
CA ARG A 77 -11.02 11.00 8.65
C ARG A 77 -10.18 12.15 9.22
N LYS A 78 -10.69 12.86 10.21
CA LYS A 78 -9.98 13.99 10.84
C LYS A 78 -9.33 13.56 12.15
N THR A 79 -8.68 12.41 12.16
CA THR A 79 -8.04 11.86 13.34
C THR A 79 -6.53 11.87 13.19
N MET A 80 -5.83 11.45 14.22
CA MET A 80 -4.37 11.29 14.20
C MET A 80 -3.98 9.83 13.89
N ASN A 81 -4.84 9.11 13.19
CA ASN A 81 -4.58 7.73 12.80
C ASN A 81 -4.14 7.69 11.34
N PHE A 82 -2.90 7.25 11.12
CA PHE A 82 -2.26 7.26 9.81
C PHE A 82 -1.77 5.87 9.40
N VAL A 83 -1.71 5.65 8.09
CA VAL A 83 -1.07 4.48 7.47
C VAL A 83 -0.07 5.00 6.45
N PHE A 84 1.08 4.35 6.36
CA PHE A 84 2.17 4.78 5.47
C PHE A 84 2.47 3.69 4.44
N PRO A 85 1.66 3.58 3.37
CA PRO A 85 1.81 2.48 2.42
C PRO A 85 2.96 2.62 1.44
N ILE A 86 3.42 3.85 1.16
CA ILE A 86 4.43 4.07 0.10
C ILE A 86 5.73 3.34 0.40
N THR A 87 6.20 3.37 1.64
CA THR A 87 7.46 2.74 2.02
C THR A 87 7.30 1.32 2.57
N LEU A 88 6.08 0.83 2.67
CA LEU A 88 5.80 -0.47 3.26
C LEU A 88 6.53 -1.60 2.54
N PHE A 89 6.40 -1.64 1.22
CA PHE A 89 6.97 -2.74 0.43
C PHE A 89 8.46 -2.55 0.19
N SER A 90 8.92 -1.32 -0.01
CA SER A 90 10.36 -1.07 -0.16
C SER A 90 11.12 -1.46 1.11
N LYS A 91 10.55 -1.22 2.28
CA LYS A 91 11.16 -1.63 3.55
C LYS A 91 11.17 -3.14 3.72
N ARG A 92 10.04 -3.81 3.43
CA ARG A 92 10.00 -5.27 3.51
C ARG A 92 11.01 -5.89 2.57
N ASN A 93 11.10 -5.38 1.36
CA ASN A 93 12.07 -5.86 0.39
C ASN A 93 13.51 -5.64 0.88
N GLN A 94 13.77 -4.46 1.45
CA GLN A 94 15.11 -4.11 1.95
C GLN A 94 15.57 -5.08 3.05
N PHE A 95 14.65 -5.53 3.89
CA PHE A 95 14.94 -6.43 5.01
C PHE A 95 14.66 -7.90 4.67
N ASN A 96 14.49 -8.22 3.41
CA ASN A 96 14.25 -9.59 2.93
C ASN A 96 13.04 -10.25 3.58
N GLN A 97 12.03 -9.45 3.91
CA GLN A 97 10.78 -9.97 4.47
C GLN A 97 9.86 -10.39 3.34
N SER A 98 9.11 -11.45 3.57
CA SER A 98 8.16 -11.94 2.58
C SER A 98 7.05 -10.91 2.34
N ILE A 99 6.53 -10.90 1.10
CA ILE A 99 5.46 -10.01 0.71
C ILE A 99 4.27 -10.83 0.21
N ASP A 100 3.24 -10.88 1.05
CA ASP A 100 1.96 -11.50 0.73
C ASP A 100 0.92 -10.38 0.76
N MET A 101 0.49 -9.96 -0.43
CA MET A 101 -0.40 -8.80 -0.55
C MET A 101 -1.70 -8.96 0.21
N HIS A 102 -2.31 -10.14 0.16
CA HIS A 102 -3.58 -10.39 0.84
C HIS A 102 -3.42 -10.39 2.36
N ALA A 103 -2.33 -10.97 2.86
CA ALA A 103 -2.07 -11.00 4.29
C ALA A 103 -1.80 -9.60 4.84
N ILE A 104 -1.02 -8.81 4.09
CA ILE A 104 -0.71 -7.43 4.48
C ILE A 104 -1.98 -6.59 4.46
N TYR A 105 -2.80 -6.76 3.42
CA TYR A 105 -4.06 -6.04 3.31
C TYR A 105 -4.99 -6.38 4.48
N ALA A 106 -5.14 -7.66 4.81
CA ALA A 106 -6.00 -8.10 5.90
C ALA A 106 -5.55 -7.52 7.25
N LYS A 107 -4.23 -7.45 7.46
CA LYS A 107 -3.70 -6.84 8.69
C LYS A 107 -4.02 -5.36 8.76
N LEU A 108 -3.88 -4.64 7.65
CA LEU A 108 -4.16 -3.21 7.62
C LEU A 108 -5.66 -2.92 7.78
N VAL A 109 -6.52 -3.78 7.24
CA VAL A 109 -7.96 -3.67 7.48
C VAL A 109 -8.27 -3.74 8.97
N LYS A 110 -7.64 -4.67 9.67
CA LYS A 110 -7.81 -4.78 11.12
C LYS A 110 -7.30 -3.54 11.85
N ASP A 111 -6.16 -3.00 11.42
CA ASP A 111 -5.60 -1.80 12.02
C ASP A 111 -6.56 -0.61 11.85
N VAL A 112 -7.14 -0.47 10.66
CA VAL A 112 -8.10 0.60 10.39
C VAL A 112 -9.39 0.40 11.17
N GLU A 113 -9.84 -0.83 11.30
CA GLU A 113 -11.02 -1.12 12.14
C GLU A 113 -10.77 -0.70 13.58
N ALA A 114 -9.55 -0.87 14.07
CA ALA A 114 -9.19 -0.40 15.41
C ALA A 114 -9.26 1.12 15.53
N PHE A 115 -8.99 1.86 14.45
CA PHE A 115 -9.17 3.32 14.44
C PHE A 115 -10.63 3.71 14.64
N ARG A 116 -11.55 2.88 14.16
CA ARG A 116 -12.98 3.12 14.20
C ARG A 116 -13.63 2.69 15.50
N ALA A 117 -12.99 1.79 16.23
CA ALA A 117 -13.59 1.10 17.37
C ALA A 117 -13.36 1.70 18.75
N PRO A 118 -12.41 2.64 18.99
CA PRO A 118 -12.07 3.03 20.38
C PRO A 118 -13.25 3.55 21.19
N PHE A 119 -14.22 4.17 20.54
CA PHE A 119 -15.38 4.71 21.25
C PHE A 119 -16.40 3.65 21.59
N HIS A 120 -16.39 2.54 20.91
CA HIS A 120 -17.34 1.45 21.14
C HIS A 120 -16.89 0.53 22.28
N LEU A 121 -15.62 0.60 22.65
CA LEU A 121 -15.04 -0.22 23.68
C LEU A 121 -15.14 0.40 25.07
N ARG A 122 -15.66 1.60 25.13
CA ARG A 122 -15.82 2.35 26.37
C ARG A 122 -17.25 2.23 26.89
#